data_d1d71c073f1a94a5193ce0dd86816c7e
#
_entry.id   d1d71c073f1a94a5193ce0dd86816c7e
#
_cell.length_a   1.000
_cell.length_b   1.000
_cell.length_c   1.000
_cell.angle_alpha   90.00
_cell.angle_beta   90.00
_cell.angle_gamma   90.00
#
_symmetry.space_group_name_H-M   'P 1'
#
loop_
_entity.id
_entity.type
_entity.pdbx_description
1 polymer ?
#
loop_
_entity_poly.entity_id
_entity_poly.type
_entity_poly.pdbx_seq_one_letter_code
_entity_poly.pdbx_strand_id
1 'polypeptide(L)'
;MERISGNQTLFLKFFVPVFWIVFFGAFTLASLFFKFNYVGNIPAIYFRIGVVFFYISGLLMFVFTLMRLVRVEMGPDSIYVTNYFKHVQYPFSSVSSIEVSRFAFLKIGVVQLKEKGLLGQKLNFVVNTSRLEDYWEKYPEVRAQLVKQD
;
A
#
# COMPACT_ATOMS: atom_id res chain seq x y z
N MET A 1 -19.51 -8.04 -9.63
CA MET A 1 -18.19 -7.85 -8.99
C MET A 1 -18.08 -6.40 -8.53
N GLU A 2 -17.87 -6.17 -7.25
CA GLU A 2 -17.86 -4.84 -6.67
C GLU A 2 -16.47 -4.49 -6.13
N ARG A 3 -15.96 -3.32 -6.50
CA ARG A 3 -14.67 -2.83 -6.03
C ARG A 3 -14.81 -2.24 -4.63
N ILE A 4 -14.09 -2.79 -3.67
CA ILE A 4 -14.06 -2.30 -2.29
C ILE A 4 -12.82 -1.47 -1.96
N SER A 5 -11.79 -1.52 -2.82
CA SER A 5 -10.61 -0.67 -2.67
C SER A 5 -10.87 0.74 -3.21
N GLY A 6 -10.21 1.71 -2.60
CA GLY A 6 -10.34 3.12 -3.00
C GLY A 6 -9.60 3.46 -4.29
N ASN A 7 -10.00 4.54 -4.95
CA ASN A 7 -9.31 5.07 -6.13
C ASN A 7 -7.90 5.58 -5.81
N GLN A 8 -7.64 5.84 -4.53
CA GLN A 8 -6.34 6.31 -4.06
C GLN A 8 -5.24 5.24 -4.15
N THR A 9 -5.59 3.97 -4.36
CA THR A 9 -4.62 2.88 -4.44
C THR A 9 -3.59 3.13 -5.54
N LEU A 10 -4.04 3.50 -6.73
CA LEU A 10 -3.15 3.79 -7.85
C LEU A 10 -2.25 4.99 -7.55
N PHE A 11 -2.80 6.04 -6.98
CA PHE A 11 -2.06 7.24 -6.60
C PHE A 11 -0.97 6.91 -5.56
N LEU A 12 -1.34 6.22 -4.47
CA LEU A 12 -0.41 5.89 -3.40
C LEU A 12 0.65 4.88 -3.83
N LYS A 13 0.27 3.95 -4.69
CA LYS A 13 1.17 2.89 -5.13
C LYS A 13 2.21 3.36 -6.14
N PHE A 14 1.83 4.24 -7.05
CA PHE A 14 2.67 4.66 -8.17
C PHE A 14 3.10 6.11 -8.10
N PHE A 15 2.17 7.04 -7.92
CA PHE A 15 2.48 8.47 -7.96
C PHE A 15 3.41 8.89 -6.82
N VAL A 16 3.10 8.51 -5.60
CA VAL A 16 3.88 8.93 -4.42
C VAL A 16 5.31 8.36 -4.47
N PRO A 17 5.53 7.06 -4.72
CA PRO A 17 6.90 6.56 -4.86
C PRO A 17 7.67 7.18 -6.03
N VAL A 18 7.03 7.36 -7.19
CA VAL A 18 7.66 7.98 -8.36
C VAL A 18 8.03 9.43 -8.06
N PHE A 19 7.14 10.19 -7.43
CA PHE A 19 7.42 11.56 -7.01
C PHE A 19 8.63 11.62 -6.07
N TRP A 20 8.69 10.72 -5.10
CA TRP A 20 9.83 10.63 -4.19
C TRP A 20 11.12 10.36 -4.94
N ILE A 21 11.11 9.37 -5.82
CA ILE A 21 12.29 8.97 -6.59
C ILE A 21 12.79 10.15 -7.44
N VAL A 22 11.91 10.81 -8.18
CA VAL A 22 12.28 11.88 -9.10
C VAL A 22 12.71 13.14 -8.33
N PHE A 23 11.89 13.61 -7.41
CA PHE A 23 12.11 14.88 -6.70
C PHE A 23 13.31 14.81 -5.76
N PHE A 24 13.28 13.83 -4.84
CA PHE A 24 14.37 13.67 -3.88
C PHE A 24 15.60 13.04 -4.50
N GLY A 25 15.46 12.30 -5.59
CA GLY A 25 16.59 11.83 -6.38
C GLY A 25 17.35 12.97 -7.02
N ALA A 26 16.65 13.92 -7.62
CA ALA A 26 17.26 15.15 -8.16
C ALA A 26 17.95 15.95 -7.07
N PHE A 27 17.32 16.11 -5.93
CA PHE A 27 17.90 16.81 -4.77
C PHE A 27 19.18 16.10 -4.27
N THR A 28 19.14 14.79 -4.17
CA THR A 28 20.29 13.98 -3.75
C THR A 28 21.44 14.11 -4.74
N LEU A 29 21.18 14.01 -6.05
CA LEU A 29 22.19 14.19 -7.07
C LEU A 29 22.78 15.59 -7.03
N ALA A 30 21.96 16.62 -6.86
CA ALA A 30 22.43 17.98 -6.73
C ALA A 30 23.36 18.15 -5.51
N SER A 31 23.02 17.54 -4.37
CA SER A 31 23.86 17.61 -3.17
C SER A 31 25.20 16.92 -3.33
N LEU A 32 25.26 15.85 -4.17
CA LEU A 32 26.50 15.13 -4.43
C LEU A 32 27.40 15.82 -5.45
N PHE A 33 26.83 16.49 -6.45
CA PHE A 33 27.59 17.07 -7.55
C PHE A 33 27.93 18.55 -7.37
N PHE A 34 27.12 19.31 -6.62
CA PHE A 34 27.43 20.69 -6.35
C PHE A 34 28.62 20.82 -5.38
N LYS A 35 29.53 21.72 -5.71
CA LYS A 35 30.70 21.99 -4.87
C LYS A 35 30.34 22.95 -3.75
N PHE A 36 30.32 22.44 -2.54
CA PHE A 36 30.16 23.23 -1.31
C PHE A 36 30.90 22.53 -0.17
N ASN A 37 31.38 23.31 0.78
CA ASN A 37 32.16 22.78 1.91
C ASN A 37 31.34 22.69 3.19
N TYR A 38 30.36 23.58 3.36
CA TYR A 38 29.54 23.65 4.56
C TYR A 38 28.08 23.97 4.20
N VAL A 39 27.17 23.43 4.98
CA VAL A 39 25.74 23.81 4.99
C VAL A 39 25.48 24.36 6.38
N GLY A 40 25.41 25.70 6.50
CA GLY A 40 25.40 26.34 7.79
C GLY A 40 26.69 26.04 8.60
N ASN A 41 26.57 25.46 9.77
CA ASN A 41 27.70 25.04 10.60
C ASN A 41 28.08 23.58 10.42
N ILE A 42 27.43 22.85 9.49
CA ILE A 42 27.64 21.41 9.28
C ILE A 42 28.57 21.20 8.09
N PRO A 43 29.65 20.40 8.24
CA PRO A 43 30.48 20.02 7.08
C PRO A 43 29.65 19.32 6.00
N ALA A 44 29.93 19.63 4.74
CA ALA A 44 29.16 19.13 3.61
C ALA A 44 29.08 17.60 3.54
N ILE A 45 30.13 16.89 3.98
CA ILE A 45 30.16 15.43 3.97
C ILE A 45 29.03 14.84 4.84
N TYR A 46 28.78 15.41 6.00
CA TYR A 46 27.70 14.95 6.88
C TYR A 46 26.32 15.24 6.28
N PHE A 47 26.17 16.39 5.63
CA PHE A 47 24.92 16.73 4.94
C PHE A 47 24.67 15.75 3.80
N ARG A 48 25.67 15.44 2.99
CA ARG A 48 25.53 14.48 1.88
C ARG A 48 25.17 13.09 2.37
N ILE A 49 25.82 12.61 3.41
CA ILE A 49 25.50 11.31 4.02
C ILE A 49 24.05 11.30 4.52
N GLY A 50 23.63 12.37 5.21
CA GLY A 50 22.26 12.49 5.71
C GLY A 50 21.21 12.49 4.60
N VAL A 51 21.46 13.20 3.50
CA VAL A 51 20.56 13.26 2.34
C VAL A 51 20.42 11.88 1.68
N VAL A 52 21.53 11.18 1.45
CA VAL A 52 21.52 9.83 0.86
C VAL A 52 20.79 8.86 1.79
N PHE A 53 21.06 8.91 3.08
CA PHE A 53 20.40 8.06 4.06
C PHE A 53 18.89 8.30 4.09
N PHE A 54 18.47 9.57 4.11
CA PHE A 54 17.05 9.94 4.08
C PHE A 54 16.36 9.45 2.82
N TYR A 55 17.00 9.61 1.66
CA TYR A 55 16.46 9.16 0.36
C TYR A 55 16.26 7.64 0.32
N ILE A 56 17.28 6.88 0.70
CA ILE A 56 17.22 5.41 0.71
C ILE A 56 16.18 4.92 1.72
N SER A 57 16.16 5.51 2.91
CA SER A 57 15.22 5.17 3.97
C SER A 57 13.77 5.35 3.54
N GLY A 58 13.46 6.50 2.94
CA GLY A 58 12.13 6.79 2.40
C GLY A 58 11.75 5.84 1.27
N LEU A 59 12.69 5.56 0.38
CA LEU A 59 12.46 4.63 -0.72
C LEU A 59 12.13 3.22 -0.23
N LEU A 60 12.87 2.72 0.75
CA LEU A 60 12.60 1.42 1.38
C LEU A 60 11.24 1.39 2.07
N MET A 61 10.89 2.47 2.77
CA MET A 61 9.59 2.59 3.41
C MET A 61 8.46 2.46 2.38
N PHE A 62 8.54 3.18 1.26
CA PHE A 62 7.52 3.12 0.22
C PHE A 62 7.45 1.75 -0.45
N VAL A 63 8.60 1.11 -0.71
CA VAL A 63 8.63 -0.23 -1.31
C VAL A 63 7.96 -1.26 -0.38
N PHE A 64 8.21 -1.19 0.92
CA PHE A 64 7.66 -2.16 1.87
C PHE A 64 6.24 -1.84 2.34
N THR A 65 5.72 -0.66 2.07
CA THR A 65 4.37 -0.26 2.48
C THR A 65 3.47 0.01 1.29
N LEU A 66 3.66 1.14 0.61
CA LEU A 66 2.72 1.60 -0.42
C LEU A 66 2.75 0.73 -1.67
N MET A 67 3.91 0.23 -2.07
CA MET A 67 4.02 -0.62 -3.26
C MET A 67 3.42 -2.01 -3.06
N ARG A 68 3.13 -2.41 -1.84
CA ARG A 68 2.43 -3.66 -1.52
C ARG A 68 0.92 -3.55 -1.61
N LEU A 69 0.38 -2.36 -1.76
CA LEU A 69 -1.06 -2.16 -1.87
C LEU A 69 -1.60 -2.86 -3.11
N VAL A 70 -2.76 -3.49 -2.97
CA VAL A 70 -3.46 -4.17 -4.05
C VAL A 70 -4.85 -3.58 -4.25
N ARG A 71 -5.40 -3.79 -5.42
CA ARG A 71 -6.80 -3.48 -5.71
C ARG A 71 -7.63 -4.72 -5.41
N VAL A 72 -8.71 -4.55 -4.67
CA VAL A 72 -9.58 -5.64 -4.26
C VAL A 72 -11.00 -5.39 -4.77
N GLU A 73 -11.55 -6.39 -5.44
CA GLU A 73 -12.94 -6.43 -5.87
C GLU A 73 -13.59 -7.68 -5.32
N MET A 74 -14.83 -7.57 -4.88
CA MET A 74 -15.56 -8.71 -4.28
C MET A 74 -16.72 -9.13 -5.17
N GLY A 75 -16.74 -10.40 -5.49
CA GLY A 75 -17.86 -11.06 -6.15
C GLY A 75 -18.78 -11.73 -5.14
N PRO A 76 -19.79 -12.50 -5.61
CA PRO A 76 -20.74 -13.18 -4.73
C PRO A 76 -20.15 -14.37 -3.98
N ASP A 77 -19.07 -14.98 -4.47
CA ASP A 77 -18.49 -16.21 -3.92
C ASP A 77 -16.95 -16.20 -3.88
N SER A 78 -16.33 -15.15 -4.41
CA SER A 78 -14.87 -15.05 -4.49
C SER A 78 -14.40 -13.60 -4.40
N ILE A 79 -13.11 -13.45 -4.09
CA ILE A 79 -12.43 -12.17 -4.05
C ILE A 79 -11.45 -12.09 -5.21
N TYR A 80 -11.42 -10.95 -5.89
CA TYR A 80 -10.54 -10.68 -7.02
C TYR A 80 -9.51 -9.64 -6.59
N VAL A 81 -8.24 -10.00 -6.71
CA VAL A 81 -7.13 -9.16 -6.25
C VAL A 81 -6.18 -8.91 -7.41
N THR A 82 -5.80 -7.65 -7.61
CA THR A 82 -4.78 -7.27 -8.58
C THR A 82 -3.77 -6.31 -7.98
N ASN A 83 -2.50 -6.55 -8.28
CA ASN A 83 -1.43 -5.60 -7.99
C ASN A 83 -1.09 -4.73 -9.22
N TYR A 84 -1.99 -4.67 -10.21
CA TYR A 84 -1.87 -4.01 -11.51
C TYR A 84 -0.94 -4.74 -12.50
N PHE A 85 -0.17 -5.72 -12.05
CA PHE A 85 0.66 -6.57 -12.90
C PHE A 85 0.13 -7.99 -12.98
N LYS A 86 -0.46 -8.48 -11.90
CA LYS A 86 -1.03 -9.83 -11.81
C LYS A 86 -2.44 -9.75 -11.25
N HIS A 87 -3.32 -10.61 -11.78
CA HIS A 87 -4.71 -10.74 -11.36
C HIS A 87 -4.91 -12.14 -10.79
N VAL A 88 -5.46 -12.23 -9.59
CA VAL A 88 -5.69 -13.50 -8.91
C VAL A 88 -7.10 -13.51 -8.34
N GLN A 89 -7.78 -14.64 -8.48
CA GLN A 89 -9.07 -14.88 -7.87
C GLN A 89 -8.90 -15.89 -6.73
N TYR A 90 -9.44 -15.53 -5.58
CA TYR A 90 -9.46 -16.42 -4.42
C TYR A 90 -10.91 -16.70 -4.02
N PRO A 91 -11.34 -17.98 -3.90
CA PRO A 91 -12.66 -18.28 -3.33
C PRO A 91 -12.68 -17.87 -1.86
N PHE A 92 -13.87 -17.55 -1.34
CA PHE A 92 -14.01 -17.15 0.06
C PHE A 92 -13.54 -18.22 1.03
N SER A 93 -13.58 -19.49 0.62
CA SER A 93 -13.06 -20.61 1.42
C SER A 93 -11.54 -20.52 1.67
N SER A 94 -10.80 -19.82 0.80
CA SER A 94 -9.35 -19.61 0.95
C SER A 94 -9.02 -18.38 1.79
N VAL A 95 -10.00 -17.56 2.13
CA VAL A 95 -9.80 -16.34 2.92
C VAL A 95 -10.05 -16.67 4.40
N SER A 96 -9.04 -16.38 5.23
CA SER A 96 -9.13 -16.55 6.68
C SER A 96 -9.96 -15.43 7.31
N SER A 97 -9.63 -14.19 6.99
CA SER A 97 -10.34 -13.02 7.51
C SER A 97 -10.04 -11.77 6.71
N ILE A 98 -10.93 -10.78 6.82
CA ILE A 98 -10.71 -9.42 6.35
C ILE A 98 -10.78 -8.50 7.56
N GLU A 99 -9.70 -7.77 7.80
CA GLU A 99 -9.60 -6.82 8.90
C GLU A 99 -9.41 -5.42 8.34
N VAL A 100 -10.03 -4.43 8.99
CA VAL A 100 -9.89 -3.03 8.61
C VAL A 100 -9.30 -2.28 9.79
N SER A 101 -8.18 -1.61 9.56
CA SER A 101 -7.54 -0.77 10.56
C SER A 101 -7.39 0.66 10.03
N ARG A 102 -7.33 1.62 10.94
CA ARG A 102 -7.11 3.02 10.58
C ARG A 102 -5.64 3.35 10.74
N PHE A 103 -5.05 3.87 9.67
CA PHE A 103 -3.68 4.36 9.67
C PHE A 103 -3.69 5.83 9.23
N ALA A 104 -3.38 6.74 10.16
CA ALA A 104 -3.44 8.19 9.94
C ALA A 104 -4.81 8.62 9.39
N PHE A 105 -4.86 9.18 8.19
CA PHE A 105 -6.11 9.60 7.53
C PHE A 105 -6.68 8.53 6.60
N LEU A 106 -6.03 7.37 6.50
CA LEU A 106 -6.44 6.27 5.62
C LEU A 106 -6.94 5.08 6.43
N LYS A 107 -7.90 4.36 5.85
CA LYS A 107 -8.30 3.05 6.35
C LYS A 107 -7.65 1.98 5.48
N ILE A 108 -6.89 1.11 6.10
CA ILE A 108 -6.19 0.02 5.42
C ILE A 108 -6.90 -1.29 5.77
N GLY A 109 -7.33 -2.00 4.73
CA GLY A 109 -7.86 -3.34 4.88
C GLY A 109 -6.77 -4.37 4.68
N VAL A 110 -6.86 -5.46 5.41
CA VAL A 110 -5.94 -6.61 5.27
C VAL A 110 -6.79 -7.85 5.01
N VAL A 111 -6.58 -8.46 3.85
CA VAL A 111 -7.14 -9.77 3.54
C VAL A 111 -6.11 -10.82 3.93
N GLN A 112 -6.46 -11.64 4.90
CA GLN A 112 -5.60 -12.72 5.34
C GLN A 112 -6.07 -14.03 4.72
N LEU A 113 -5.18 -14.70 3.99
CA LEU A 113 -5.45 -15.98 3.34
C LEU A 113 -5.05 -17.13 4.27
N LYS A 114 -5.72 -18.27 4.13
CA LYS A 114 -5.39 -19.48 4.88
C LYS A 114 -4.03 -20.04 4.48
N GLU A 115 -3.68 -19.92 3.21
CA GLU A 115 -2.42 -20.35 2.65
C GLU A 115 -1.79 -19.23 1.83
N LYS A 116 -0.46 -19.26 1.71
CA LYS A 116 0.26 -18.28 0.92
C LYS A 116 -0.07 -18.44 -0.57
N GLY A 117 -0.64 -17.40 -1.16
CA GLY A 117 -0.95 -17.35 -2.58
C GLY A 117 0.11 -16.65 -3.42
N LEU A 118 -0.20 -16.39 -4.68
CA LEU A 118 0.70 -15.74 -5.65
C LEU A 118 1.15 -14.34 -5.20
N LEU A 119 0.25 -13.60 -4.53
CA LEU A 119 0.51 -12.24 -4.05
C LEU A 119 0.88 -12.20 -2.57
N GLY A 120 1.11 -13.35 -1.93
CA GLY A 120 1.42 -13.47 -0.51
C GLY A 120 0.21 -13.92 0.30
N GLN A 121 0.39 -14.03 1.62
CA GLN A 121 -0.66 -14.48 2.53
C GLN A 121 -1.48 -13.32 3.09
N LYS A 122 -0.87 -12.17 3.28
CA LYS A 122 -1.54 -10.94 3.73
C LYS A 122 -1.56 -9.93 2.62
N LEU A 123 -2.75 -9.47 2.24
CA LEU A 123 -2.96 -8.50 1.17
C LEU A 123 -3.48 -7.20 1.76
N ASN A 124 -2.72 -6.14 1.59
CA ASN A 124 -3.08 -4.81 2.10
C ASN A 124 -3.76 -4.00 0.99
N PHE A 125 -4.82 -3.29 1.31
CA PHE A 125 -5.50 -2.41 0.36
C PHE A 125 -6.05 -1.19 1.08
N VAL A 126 -6.22 -0.09 0.33
CA VAL A 126 -6.87 1.12 0.83
C VAL A 126 -8.38 0.92 0.72
N VAL A 127 -9.08 1.00 1.85
CA VAL A 127 -10.51 0.73 1.93
C VAL A 127 -11.30 1.95 1.45
N ASN A 128 -12.26 1.72 0.55
CA ASN A 128 -13.35 2.66 0.32
C ASN A 128 -14.52 2.26 1.23
N THR A 129 -14.71 2.99 2.32
CA THR A 129 -15.66 2.65 3.37
C THR A 129 -17.08 2.53 2.83
N SER A 130 -17.53 3.48 1.99
CA SER A 130 -18.86 3.47 1.43
C SER A 130 -19.12 2.22 0.59
N ARG A 131 -18.19 1.86 -0.27
CA ARG A 131 -18.32 0.68 -1.13
C ARG A 131 -18.30 -0.61 -0.33
N LEU A 132 -17.46 -0.67 0.70
CA LEU A 132 -17.39 -1.84 1.58
C LEU A 132 -18.66 -2.00 2.38
N GLU A 133 -19.22 -0.92 2.94
CA GLU A 133 -20.48 -0.95 3.68
C GLU A 133 -21.64 -1.37 2.77
N ASP A 134 -21.72 -0.80 1.56
CA ASP A 134 -22.73 -1.18 0.57
C ASP A 134 -22.65 -2.68 0.25
N TYR A 135 -21.45 -3.21 0.08
CA TYR A 135 -21.25 -4.63 -0.16
C TYR A 135 -21.70 -5.47 1.04
N TRP A 136 -21.36 -5.05 2.28
CA TRP A 136 -21.77 -5.78 3.48
C TRP A 136 -23.30 -5.78 3.69
N GLU A 137 -23.97 -4.69 3.31
CA GLU A 137 -25.43 -4.62 3.35
C GLU A 137 -26.06 -5.57 2.33
N LYS A 138 -25.46 -5.66 1.16
CA LYS A 138 -25.93 -6.54 0.08
C LYS A 138 -25.68 -8.01 0.37
N TYR A 139 -24.58 -8.32 1.03
CA TYR A 139 -24.16 -9.69 1.33
C TYR A 139 -23.79 -9.85 2.82
N PRO A 140 -24.78 -9.79 3.74
CA PRO A 140 -24.47 -9.88 5.18
C PRO A 140 -23.88 -11.24 5.59
N GLU A 141 -24.19 -12.29 4.85
CA GLU A 141 -23.67 -13.64 5.07
C GLU A 141 -22.15 -13.69 4.86
N VAL A 142 -21.66 -13.01 3.82
CA VAL A 142 -20.23 -12.92 3.52
C VAL A 142 -19.51 -12.15 4.63
N ARG A 143 -20.11 -11.09 5.13
CA ARG A 143 -19.56 -10.33 6.27
C ARG A 143 -19.38 -11.22 7.49
N ALA A 144 -20.39 -12.01 7.83
CA ALA A 144 -20.35 -12.92 8.98
C ALA A 144 -19.24 -13.98 8.81
N GLN A 145 -18.99 -14.41 7.58
CA GLN A 145 -17.96 -15.41 7.26
C GLN A 145 -16.54 -14.84 7.30
N LEU A 146 -16.32 -13.63 6.78
CA LEU A 146 -15.00 -13.08 6.54
C LEU A 146 -14.51 -12.12 7.61
N VAL A 147 -15.41 -11.38 8.27
CA VAL A 147 -15.03 -10.42 9.30
C VAL A 147 -15.01 -11.11 10.65
N LYS A 148 -13.86 -11.09 11.33
CA LYS A 148 -13.78 -11.56 12.71
C LYS A 148 -14.55 -10.61 13.60
N GLN A 149 -15.49 -11.17 14.36
CA GLN A 149 -16.16 -10.44 15.42
C GLN A 149 -15.26 -10.47 16.65
N ASP A 150 -14.82 -9.30 17.06
CA ASP A 150 -14.10 -9.15 18.34
C ASP A 150 -15.07 -9.19 19.51
#